data_5bb7ce975738fdeb0d484672824c1519
#
_entry.id   5bb7ce975738fdeb0d484672824c1519
#
_cell.length_a   1.000
_cell.length_b   1.000
_cell.length_c   1.000
_cell.angle_alpha   90.00
_cell.angle_beta   90.00
_cell.angle_gamma   90.00
#
_symmetry.space_group_name_H-M   'P 1'
#
loop_
_entity.id
_entity.type
_entity.pdbx_description
1 polymer ?
#
loop_
_entity_poly.entity_id
_entity_poly.type
_entity_poly.pdbx_seq_one_letter_code
_entity_poly.pdbx_strand_id
1 'polypeptide(L)'
;QWKNDRHEFYPTTDNLLKVLGMDKIYNKVINTYVRPLVIWAYGLEGKSWEHLKDESFIIKYPHDQQSHLSLHHDFSNVTTLVNLNPGEFKGGGTYFPKYKLNVNPDEIGTMTLHPGNITHKHGARPVTEGTRYVVVSFIKGASHI
;
A
#
# COMPACT_ATOMS: atom_id res chain seq x y z
N GLN A 1 17.61 -6.54 6.82
CA GLN A 1 17.29 -5.85 8.08
C GLN A 1 16.14 -4.89 7.83
N TRP A 2 15.11 -4.88 8.70
CA TRP A 2 13.99 -3.96 8.62
C TRP A 2 14.45 -2.53 8.90
N LYS A 3 13.87 -1.55 8.17
CA LYS A 3 14.16 -0.12 8.32
C LYS A 3 12.94 0.59 8.90
N ASN A 4 13.16 1.65 9.66
CA ASN A 4 12.12 2.49 10.28
C ASN A 4 12.36 3.98 10.05
N ASP A 5 13.27 4.32 9.15
CA ASP A 5 13.72 5.68 8.86
C ASP A 5 13.38 6.17 7.44
N ARG A 6 12.66 5.35 6.64
CA ARG A 6 12.32 5.71 5.26
C ARG A 6 11.26 6.81 5.13
N HIS A 7 10.39 6.92 6.12
CA HIS A 7 9.29 7.89 6.13
C HIS A 7 9.39 8.78 7.37
N GLU A 8 10.01 9.95 7.22
CA GLU A 8 10.34 10.84 8.33
C GLU A 8 9.12 11.28 9.15
N PHE A 9 8.01 11.61 8.47
CA PHE A 9 6.79 12.11 9.13
C PHE A 9 5.82 11.01 9.56
N TYR A 10 5.88 9.86 8.92
CA TYR A 10 5.01 8.71 9.17
C TYR A 10 5.86 7.43 9.18
N PRO A 11 6.64 7.23 10.25
CA PRO A 11 7.59 6.12 10.30
C PRO A 11 6.88 4.78 10.18
N THR A 12 7.39 3.94 9.29
CA THR A 12 6.97 2.56 9.09
C THR A 12 8.15 1.62 9.29
N THR A 13 7.88 0.40 9.72
CA THR A 13 8.89 -0.65 9.71
C THR A 13 8.78 -1.40 8.39
N ASP A 14 9.61 -1.06 7.41
CA ASP A 14 9.46 -1.52 6.03
C ASP A 14 10.77 -1.90 5.33
N ASN A 15 10.63 -2.53 4.17
CA ASN A 15 11.69 -2.79 3.21
C ASN A 15 11.19 -2.65 1.78
N LEU A 16 11.98 -2.03 0.92
CA LEU A 16 11.72 -2.03 -0.52
C LEU A 16 11.79 -3.45 -1.09
N LEU A 17 10.83 -3.82 -1.93
CA LEU A 17 10.85 -5.14 -2.60
C LEU A 17 12.10 -5.31 -3.47
N LYS A 18 12.62 -4.21 -4.04
CA LYS A 18 13.88 -4.21 -4.79
C LYS A 18 15.08 -4.62 -3.93
N VAL A 19 15.15 -4.16 -2.68
CA VAL A 19 16.22 -4.54 -1.73
C VAL A 19 16.13 -6.01 -1.34
N LEU A 20 14.91 -6.56 -1.37
CA LEU A 20 14.66 -7.99 -1.09
C LEU A 20 14.82 -8.89 -2.33
N GLY A 21 15.12 -8.32 -3.51
CA GLY A 21 15.21 -9.06 -4.78
C GLY A 21 13.85 -9.56 -5.30
N MET A 22 12.75 -9.00 -4.82
CA MET A 22 11.38 -9.41 -5.17
C MET A 22 10.74 -8.52 -6.23
N ASP A 23 11.38 -7.44 -6.63
CA ASP A 23 10.87 -6.46 -7.58
C ASP A 23 10.48 -7.08 -8.92
N LYS A 24 11.29 -7.97 -9.47
CA LYS A 24 11.02 -8.62 -10.76
C LYS A 24 9.74 -9.46 -10.75
N ILE A 25 9.50 -10.19 -9.65
CA ILE A 25 8.27 -11.00 -9.49
C ILE A 25 7.08 -10.07 -9.30
N TYR A 26 7.21 -9.08 -8.43
CA TYR A 26 6.10 -8.18 -8.13
C TYR A 26 5.76 -7.24 -9.28
N ASN A 27 6.72 -6.86 -10.11
CA ASN A 27 6.47 -6.11 -11.35
C ASN A 27 5.55 -6.85 -12.33
N LYS A 28 5.53 -8.19 -12.31
CA LYS A 28 4.54 -8.94 -13.09
C LYS A 28 3.13 -8.71 -12.54
N VAL A 29 2.95 -8.68 -11.22
CA VAL A 29 1.67 -8.35 -10.59
C VAL A 29 1.24 -6.93 -10.96
N ILE A 30 2.13 -5.95 -10.82
CA ILE A 30 1.86 -4.55 -11.19
C ILE A 30 1.44 -4.44 -12.66
N ASN A 31 2.18 -5.03 -13.58
CA ASN A 31 1.90 -4.91 -15.01
C ASN A 31 0.65 -5.70 -15.45
N THR A 32 0.40 -6.86 -14.84
CA THR A 32 -0.72 -7.74 -15.25
C THR A 32 -2.04 -7.29 -14.67
N TYR A 33 -2.06 -6.81 -13.43
CA TYR A 33 -3.31 -6.54 -12.71
C TYR A 33 -3.49 -5.08 -12.35
N VAL A 34 -2.46 -4.43 -11.81
CA VAL A 34 -2.59 -3.09 -11.25
C VAL A 34 -2.69 -2.04 -12.35
N ARG A 35 -1.77 -2.04 -13.30
CA ARG A 35 -1.78 -1.05 -14.40
C ARG A 35 -3.09 -1.05 -15.20
N PRO A 36 -3.60 -2.20 -15.69
CA PRO A 36 -4.88 -2.22 -16.40
C PRO A 36 -6.04 -1.70 -15.54
N LEU A 37 -6.07 -2.04 -14.25
CA LEU A 37 -7.10 -1.59 -13.33
C LEU A 37 -7.04 -0.07 -13.10
N VAL A 38 -5.85 0.49 -12.94
CA VAL A 38 -5.63 1.94 -12.81
C VAL A 38 -6.08 2.65 -14.08
N ILE A 39 -5.73 2.11 -15.25
CA ILE A 39 -6.17 2.63 -16.55
C ILE A 39 -7.68 2.76 -16.58
N TRP A 40 -8.35 1.66 -16.34
CA TRP A 40 -9.80 1.59 -16.38
C TRP A 40 -10.44 2.51 -15.33
N ALA A 41 -9.99 2.46 -14.08
CA ALA A 41 -10.60 3.19 -12.98
C ALA A 41 -10.45 4.72 -13.09
N TYR A 42 -9.40 5.19 -13.77
CA TYR A 42 -9.10 6.62 -13.90
C TYR A 42 -9.29 7.17 -15.34
N GLY A 43 -9.85 6.35 -16.24
CA GLY A 43 -10.14 6.78 -17.61
C GLY A 43 -8.90 7.20 -18.39
N LEU A 44 -7.83 6.43 -18.28
CA LEU A 44 -6.53 6.80 -18.84
C LEU A 44 -6.24 6.10 -20.18
N GLU A 45 -7.24 5.51 -20.81
CA GLU A 45 -7.10 4.85 -22.11
C GLU A 45 -6.52 5.82 -23.17
N GLY A 46 -5.57 5.31 -23.95
CA GLY A 46 -4.89 6.09 -24.98
C GLY A 46 -3.82 7.05 -24.47
N LYS A 47 -3.57 7.12 -23.17
CA LYS A 47 -2.45 7.89 -22.60
C LYS A 47 -1.22 6.99 -22.43
N SER A 48 -0.03 7.58 -22.59
CA SER A 48 1.21 6.83 -22.41
C SER A 48 1.41 6.38 -20.96
N TRP A 49 1.41 5.08 -20.76
CA TRP A 49 1.61 4.41 -19.47
C TRP A 49 3.07 4.19 -19.13
N GLU A 50 3.92 4.36 -20.10
CA GLU A 50 5.37 4.16 -20.00
C GLU A 50 6.01 5.06 -18.96
N HIS A 51 5.29 6.13 -18.57
CA HIS A 51 5.76 7.12 -17.60
C HIS A 51 5.25 6.90 -16.18
N LEU A 52 4.39 5.89 -15.94
CA LEU A 52 4.00 5.54 -14.57
C LEU A 52 5.18 4.87 -13.86
N LYS A 53 5.61 5.50 -12.79
CA LYS A 53 6.60 4.93 -11.87
C LYS A 53 5.88 4.30 -10.70
N ASP A 54 6.35 3.15 -10.25
CA ASP A 54 5.89 2.50 -9.04
C ASP A 54 7.05 2.26 -8.07
N GLU A 55 6.77 2.42 -6.81
CA GLU A 55 7.64 2.01 -5.72
C GLU A 55 6.87 1.06 -4.83
N SER A 56 7.36 -0.17 -4.71
CA SER A 56 6.71 -1.21 -3.92
C SER A 56 7.58 -1.60 -2.73
N PHE A 57 6.96 -1.69 -1.57
CA PHE A 57 7.62 -2.05 -0.31
C PHE A 57 6.69 -2.88 0.57
N ILE A 58 7.29 -3.68 1.44
CA ILE A 58 6.57 -4.47 2.44
C ILE A 58 6.68 -3.77 3.79
N ILE A 59 5.54 -3.63 4.47
CA ILE A 59 5.45 -3.10 5.84
C ILE A 59 5.08 -4.23 6.78
N LYS A 60 5.65 -4.21 7.99
CA LYS A 60 5.19 -5.02 9.11
C LYS A 60 4.62 -4.14 10.23
N TYR A 61 3.52 -4.59 10.82
CA TYR A 61 2.91 -4.01 12.00
C TYR A 61 2.85 -5.06 13.12
N PRO A 62 3.91 -5.21 13.93
CA PRO A 62 3.89 -6.09 15.08
C PRO A 62 3.09 -5.45 16.21
N HIS A 63 2.28 -6.24 16.93
CA HIS A 63 1.40 -5.73 18.00
C HIS A 63 2.15 -5.07 19.15
N ASP A 64 3.37 -5.52 19.43
CA ASP A 64 4.22 -5.10 20.56
C ASP A 64 5.23 -3.99 20.21
N GLN A 65 5.22 -3.48 18.98
CA GLN A 65 6.09 -2.41 18.51
C GLN A 65 5.26 -1.36 17.77
N GLN A 66 5.61 -1.03 16.51
CA GLN A 66 4.83 -0.13 15.67
C GLN A 66 3.61 -0.87 15.09
N SER A 67 2.55 -0.98 15.87
CA SER A 67 1.34 -1.73 15.51
C SER A 67 0.36 -0.96 14.61
N HIS A 68 0.57 0.33 14.42
CA HIS A 68 -0.34 1.23 13.68
C HIS A 68 0.42 2.29 12.87
N LEU A 69 -0.32 3.01 12.04
CA LEU A 69 0.15 4.20 11.36
C LEU A 69 -0.90 5.30 11.46
N SER A 70 -0.46 6.49 11.88
CA SER A 70 -1.32 7.66 12.03
C SER A 70 -1.97 8.08 10.70
N LEU A 71 -3.05 8.86 10.80
CA LEU A 71 -3.79 9.35 9.63
C LEU A 71 -2.92 10.26 8.77
N HIS A 72 -2.77 9.89 7.50
CA HIS A 72 -1.92 10.57 6.52
C HIS A 72 -2.53 10.50 5.11
N HIS A 73 -1.91 11.20 4.18
CA HIS A 73 -2.06 10.97 2.76
C HIS A 73 -0.77 10.36 2.22
N ASP A 74 -0.87 9.52 1.20
CA ASP A 74 0.30 8.96 0.54
C ASP A 74 0.88 9.94 -0.48
N PHE A 75 2.17 9.87 -0.67
CA PHE A 75 2.85 10.60 -1.73
C PHE A 75 2.79 9.84 -3.07
N SER A 76 1.57 9.54 -3.49
CA SER A 76 1.25 8.79 -4.71
C SER A 76 -0.02 9.33 -5.37
N ASN A 77 -0.22 9.06 -6.66
CA ASN A 77 -1.52 9.28 -7.30
C ASN A 77 -2.48 8.15 -6.93
N VAL A 78 -1.99 6.92 -6.98
CA VAL A 78 -2.73 5.72 -6.61
C VAL A 78 -1.89 4.88 -5.67
N THR A 79 -2.50 4.38 -4.61
CA THR A 79 -1.88 3.42 -3.69
C THR A 79 -2.61 2.08 -3.80
N THR A 80 -1.84 1.01 -3.81
CA THR A 80 -2.36 -0.34 -3.63
C THR A 80 -1.80 -0.98 -2.37
N LEU A 81 -2.64 -1.77 -1.69
CA LEU A 81 -2.23 -2.58 -0.54
C LEU A 81 -2.64 -4.03 -0.78
N VAL A 82 -1.73 -4.95 -0.53
CA VAL A 82 -1.99 -6.39 -0.58
C VAL A 82 -1.74 -6.98 0.79
N ASN A 83 -2.77 -7.58 1.41
CA ASN A 83 -2.60 -8.32 2.66
C ASN A 83 -1.91 -9.66 2.39
N LEU A 84 -0.84 -9.94 3.15
CA LEU A 84 -0.04 -11.14 2.96
C LEU A 84 -0.42 -12.28 3.91
N ASN A 85 -0.91 -11.97 5.11
CA ASN A 85 -1.14 -12.97 6.14
C ASN A 85 -2.42 -12.72 6.98
N PRO A 86 -3.59 -12.53 6.34
CA PRO A 86 -4.84 -12.46 7.08
C PRO A 86 -5.05 -13.77 7.87
N GLY A 87 -5.64 -13.65 9.06
CA GLY A 87 -5.81 -14.78 9.98
C GLY A 87 -4.65 -15.03 10.94
N GLU A 88 -3.46 -14.46 10.70
CA GLU A 88 -2.29 -14.59 11.60
C GLU A 88 -2.15 -13.41 12.58
N PHE A 89 -3.07 -12.47 12.56
CA PHE A 89 -3.10 -11.31 13.46
C PHE A 89 -4.54 -10.93 13.79
N LYS A 90 -4.70 -10.15 14.87
CA LYS A 90 -5.99 -9.53 15.26
C LYS A 90 -5.91 -8.02 15.19
N GLY A 91 -7.05 -7.35 14.98
CA GLY A 91 -7.10 -5.91 14.77
C GLY A 91 -6.62 -5.51 13.38
N GLY A 92 -5.96 -4.36 13.28
CA GLY A 92 -5.41 -3.88 12.02
C GLY A 92 -6.47 -3.35 11.03
N GLY A 93 -6.09 -3.32 9.77
CA GLY A 93 -6.88 -2.77 8.67
C GLY A 93 -6.44 -1.35 8.29
N THR A 94 -6.96 -0.87 7.17
CA THR A 94 -6.76 0.49 6.68
C THR A 94 -8.04 1.29 6.86
N TYR A 95 -7.98 2.30 7.71
CA TYR A 95 -9.14 3.11 8.08
C TYR A 95 -9.18 4.41 7.27
N PHE A 96 -10.32 4.67 6.65
CA PHE A 96 -10.64 5.88 5.90
C PHE A 96 -11.71 6.70 6.66
N PRO A 97 -11.32 7.75 7.41
CA PRO A 97 -12.25 8.52 8.27
C PRO A 97 -13.42 9.13 7.50
N LYS A 98 -13.16 9.69 6.33
CA LYS A 98 -14.19 10.31 5.47
C LYS A 98 -15.36 9.37 5.17
N TYR A 99 -15.07 8.09 5.04
CA TYR A 99 -16.06 7.07 4.70
C TYR A 99 -16.49 6.24 5.91
N LYS A 100 -15.88 6.46 7.08
CA LYS A 100 -16.05 5.63 8.29
C LYS A 100 -15.81 4.14 8.01
N LEU A 101 -14.90 3.85 7.10
CA LEU A 101 -14.64 2.52 6.57
C LEU A 101 -13.29 1.99 7.07
N ASN A 102 -13.27 0.77 7.60
CA ASN A 102 -12.05 0.00 7.86
C ASN A 102 -11.98 -1.16 6.86
N VAL A 103 -10.97 -1.14 6.01
CA VAL A 103 -10.71 -2.20 5.01
C VAL A 103 -9.69 -3.16 5.61
N ASN A 104 -10.11 -4.37 5.92
CA ASN A 104 -9.26 -5.43 6.47
C ASN A 104 -9.62 -6.78 5.83
N PRO A 105 -9.22 -7.02 4.59
CA PRO A 105 -9.54 -8.27 3.88
C PRO A 105 -9.06 -9.51 4.65
N ASP A 106 -9.85 -10.56 4.63
CA ASP A 106 -9.62 -11.84 5.29
C ASP A 106 -9.03 -12.92 4.34
N GLU A 107 -8.92 -12.62 3.05
CA GLU A 107 -8.29 -13.50 2.06
C GLU A 107 -6.89 -13.04 1.70
N ILE A 108 -5.94 -13.99 1.67
CA ILE A 108 -4.55 -13.74 1.25
C ILE A 108 -4.51 -13.24 -0.19
N GLY A 109 -3.73 -12.19 -0.43
CA GLY A 109 -3.55 -11.63 -1.77
C GLY A 109 -4.66 -10.69 -2.20
N THR A 110 -5.69 -10.45 -1.39
CA THR A 110 -6.67 -9.42 -1.68
C THR A 110 -6.00 -8.06 -1.74
N MET A 111 -6.20 -7.38 -2.87
CA MET A 111 -5.66 -6.04 -3.12
C MET A 111 -6.75 -4.99 -2.94
N THR A 112 -6.43 -3.94 -2.21
CA THR A 112 -7.19 -2.69 -2.20
C THR A 112 -6.47 -1.64 -3.03
N LEU A 113 -7.22 -0.80 -3.73
CA LEU A 113 -6.71 0.29 -4.56
C LEU A 113 -7.48 1.56 -4.22
N HIS A 114 -6.76 2.65 -3.97
CA HIS A 114 -7.35 3.94 -3.67
C HIS A 114 -6.46 5.10 -4.15
N PRO A 115 -7.02 6.31 -4.34
CA PRO A 115 -6.21 7.52 -4.52
C PRO A 115 -5.27 7.71 -3.33
N GLY A 116 -4.01 8.03 -3.59
CA GLY A 116 -3.01 8.19 -2.53
C GLY A 116 -3.10 9.54 -1.83
N ASN A 117 -3.12 10.61 -2.62
CA ASN A 117 -3.09 11.98 -2.10
C ASN A 117 -4.48 12.63 -2.03
N ILE A 118 -4.56 13.78 -1.35
CA ILE A 118 -5.66 14.76 -1.27
C ILE A 118 -7.01 14.22 -0.76
N THR A 119 -7.57 13.18 -1.36
CA THR A 119 -8.99 12.79 -1.16
C THR A 119 -9.19 11.64 -0.17
N HIS A 120 -8.20 10.78 -0.02
CA HIS A 120 -8.29 9.54 0.75
C HIS A 120 -7.31 9.51 1.92
N LYS A 121 -7.48 10.47 2.86
CA LYS A 121 -6.78 10.42 4.15
C LYS A 121 -7.08 9.10 4.84
N HIS A 122 -6.05 8.39 5.28
CA HIS A 122 -6.20 7.07 5.88
C HIS A 122 -5.07 6.79 6.88
N GLY A 123 -5.21 5.69 7.62
CA GLY A 123 -4.19 5.20 8.55
C GLY A 123 -4.35 3.71 8.76
N ALA A 124 -3.32 3.07 9.33
CA ALA A 124 -3.38 1.68 9.73
C ALA A 124 -3.87 1.60 11.18
N ARG A 125 -4.96 0.85 11.41
CA ARG A 125 -5.45 0.60 12.78
C ARG A 125 -4.50 -0.31 13.53
N PRO A 126 -4.46 -0.19 14.88
CA PRO A 126 -3.59 -1.01 15.70
C PRO A 126 -3.83 -2.51 15.49
N VAL A 127 -2.74 -3.24 15.29
CA VAL A 127 -2.70 -4.69 15.43
C VAL A 127 -2.66 -5.01 16.92
N THR A 128 -3.54 -5.86 17.41
CA THR A 128 -3.68 -6.19 18.82
C THR A 128 -3.06 -7.52 19.23
N GLU A 129 -2.88 -8.41 18.27
CA GLU A 129 -2.17 -9.69 18.44
C GLU A 129 -1.46 -10.04 17.14
N GLY A 130 -0.31 -10.69 17.21
CA GLY A 130 0.47 -11.14 16.05
C GLY A 130 1.18 -10.00 15.31
N THR A 131 1.45 -10.22 14.04
CA THR A 131 2.11 -9.26 13.15
C THR A 131 1.40 -9.25 11.80
N ARG A 132 0.95 -8.08 11.36
CA ARG A 132 0.37 -7.88 10.04
C ARG A 132 1.45 -7.53 9.02
N TYR A 133 1.44 -8.19 7.86
CA TYR A 133 2.30 -7.87 6.73
C TYR A 133 1.47 -7.41 5.53
N VAL A 134 1.87 -6.29 4.93
CA VAL A 134 1.23 -5.75 3.72
C VAL A 134 2.28 -5.33 2.70
N VAL A 135 2.02 -5.58 1.43
CA VAL A 135 2.76 -4.94 0.34
C VAL A 135 2.01 -3.68 -0.07
N VAL A 136 2.72 -2.57 -0.08
CA VAL A 136 2.21 -1.28 -0.53
C VAL A 136 2.91 -0.89 -1.82
N SER A 137 2.16 -0.36 -2.78
CA SER A 137 2.74 0.22 -3.99
C SER A 137 2.24 1.65 -4.17
N PHE A 138 3.19 2.58 -4.26
CA PHE A 138 2.96 3.96 -4.63
C PHE A 138 3.11 4.10 -6.15
N ILE A 139 2.01 4.36 -6.83
CA ILE A 139 1.98 4.57 -8.28
C ILE A 139 1.89 6.07 -8.53
N LYS A 140 2.88 6.59 -9.26
CA LYS A 140 3.00 8.01 -9.60
C LYS A 140 2.94 8.17 -11.10
N GLY A 141 2.07 9.07 -11.57
CA GLY A 141 2.05 9.51 -12.95
C GLY A 141 3.17 10.50 -13.24
N ALA A 142 3.51 10.68 -14.49
CA ALA A 142 4.19 11.89 -14.93
C ALA A 142 3.30 13.09 -14.61
N SER A 143 3.89 14.22 -14.31
CA SER A 143 3.36 15.44 -13.67
C SER A 143 2.09 16.10 -14.27
N HIS A 144 1.24 15.36 -14.95
CA HIS A 144 0.02 15.84 -15.60
C HIS A 144 -1.18 14.89 -15.45
N ILE A 145 -1.22 14.08 -14.36
CA ILE A 145 -2.45 13.36 -13.96
C ILE A 145 -3.02 14.02 -12.72
#